data_89d1f7d47a7a535d1a1c4442e0974fdb
#
_entry.id   89d1f7d47a7a535d1a1c4442e0974fdb
#
_cell.length_a   1.000
_cell.length_b   1.000
_cell.length_c   1.000
_cell.angle_alpha   90.00
_cell.angle_beta   90.00
_cell.angle_gamma   90.00
#
_symmetry.space_group_name_H-M   'P 1'
#
loop_
_entity.id
_entity.type
_entity.pdbx_description
1 polymer ?
#
loop_
_entity_poly.entity_id
_entity_poly.type
_entity_poly.pdbx_seq_one_letter_code
_entity_poly.pdbx_strand_id
1 'polypeptide(L)'
;SSKQLDQLDDLASAVWDWNQRINVISRKDPLVMERHVLHSLGIAKVLRFQPGSRILDVGTGGGFPGLPLAVLHPECEFVLCDSIGKKIKVVCAVAEAAGITNVTGIHGRADDMSGTYDFVVSRAVTRMAGFLPWIEGKIRPAHRHTLANGVLYLKGGDLQKELAEVSAPCHITPLKTWFKDPFFDTKQVVHVDLSAANS
;
A
#
# COMPACT_ATOMS: atom_id res chain seq x y z
N SER A 1 11.77 13.21 -9.05
CA SER A 1 13.16 13.38 -9.56
C SER A 1 13.49 12.28 -10.54
N SER A 2 14.54 12.44 -11.40
CA SER A 2 15.00 11.37 -12.30
C SER A 2 15.39 10.12 -11.51
N LYS A 3 16.10 10.27 -10.38
CA LYS A 3 16.44 9.16 -9.50
C LYS A 3 15.22 8.31 -9.09
N GLN A 4 14.10 8.95 -8.76
CA GLN A 4 12.88 8.21 -8.40
C GLN A 4 12.27 7.46 -9.58
N LEU A 5 12.36 8.01 -10.79
CA LEU A 5 11.91 7.30 -12.01
C LEU A 5 12.78 6.08 -12.25
N ASP A 6 14.10 6.22 -12.20
CA ASP A 6 15.04 5.10 -12.34
C ASP A 6 14.77 4.01 -11.28
N GLN A 7 14.52 4.40 -10.03
CA GLN A 7 14.17 3.45 -8.95
C GLN A 7 12.84 2.71 -9.21
N LEU A 8 11.84 3.38 -9.81
CA LEU A 8 10.56 2.73 -10.16
C LEU A 8 10.74 1.75 -11.33
N ASP A 9 11.59 2.06 -12.30
CA ASP A 9 11.91 1.18 -13.43
C ASP A 9 12.70 -0.06 -12.94
N ASP A 10 13.69 0.14 -12.08
CA ASP A 10 14.46 -0.94 -11.46
C ASP A 10 13.56 -1.85 -10.60
N LEU A 11 12.65 -1.25 -9.82
CA LEU A 11 11.64 -1.97 -9.03
C LEU A 11 10.77 -2.84 -9.94
N ALA A 12 10.22 -2.27 -11.01
CA ALA A 12 9.34 -3.02 -11.92
C ALA A 12 10.07 -4.20 -12.58
N SER A 13 11.31 -3.97 -13.01
CA SER A 13 12.18 -5.00 -13.61
C SER A 13 12.51 -6.10 -12.61
N ALA A 14 12.91 -5.74 -11.39
CA ALA A 14 13.23 -6.71 -10.35
C ALA A 14 12.01 -7.55 -9.93
N VAL A 15 10.84 -6.94 -9.80
CA VAL A 15 9.58 -7.67 -9.51
C VAL A 15 9.26 -8.65 -10.63
N TRP A 16 9.39 -8.24 -11.89
CA TRP A 16 9.17 -9.11 -13.04
C TRP A 16 10.09 -10.34 -13.01
N ASP A 17 11.39 -10.16 -12.77
CA ASP A 17 12.37 -11.23 -12.70
C ASP A 17 12.09 -12.20 -11.55
N TRP A 18 11.76 -11.68 -10.36
CA TRP A 18 11.39 -12.50 -9.23
C TRP A 18 10.09 -13.27 -9.45
N ASN A 19 9.12 -12.68 -10.15
CA ASN A 19 7.82 -13.30 -10.42
C ASN A 19 7.94 -14.55 -11.32
N GLN A 20 9.04 -14.71 -12.07
CA GLN A 20 9.32 -15.94 -12.81
C GLN A 20 9.59 -17.12 -11.88
N ARG A 21 10.08 -16.87 -10.67
CA ARG A 21 10.46 -17.88 -9.68
C ARG A 21 9.45 -18.01 -8.54
N ILE A 22 8.97 -16.89 -8.04
CA ILE A 22 8.03 -16.80 -6.91
C ILE A 22 6.83 -15.94 -7.35
N ASN A 23 5.64 -16.54 -7.36
CA ASN A 23 4.42 -15.84 -7.78
C ASN A 23 4.02 -14.75 -6.75
N VAL A 24 4.45 -13.53 -6.97
CA VAL A 24 4.17 -12.36 -6.12
C VAL A 24 3.13 -11.41 -6.71
N ILE A 25 2.95 -11.47 -8.04
CA ILE A 25 1.90 -10.78 -8.78
C ILE A 25 1.28 -11.75 -9.80
N SER A 26 0.12 -11.42 -10.37
CA SER A 26 -0.52 -12.26 -11.38
C SER A 26 0.39 -12.46 -12.60
N ARG A 27 0.67 -13.72 -12.94
CA ARG A 27 1.44 -14.06 -14.15
C ARG A 27 0.72 -13.73 -15.46
N LYS A 28 -0.59 -13.50 -15.38
CA LYS A 28 -1.42 -13.09 -16.54
C LYS A 28 -1.32 -11.60 -16.83
N ASP A 29 -0.67 -10.83 -15.95
CA ASP A 29 -0.56 -9.38 -16.06
C ASP A 29 0.92 -8.96 -16.05
N PRO A 30 1.55 -8.90 -17.25
CA PRO A 30 2.96 -8.55 -17.38
C PRO A 30 3.24 -7.05 -17.20
N LEU A 31 2.20 -6.22 -17.17
CA LEU A 31 2.31 -4.77 -17.11
C LEU A 31 2.58 -4.29 -15.68
N VAL A 32 3.79 -4.61 -15.15
CA VAL A 32 4.15 -4.31 -13.75
C VAL A 32 4.09 -2.82 -13.47
N MET A 33 4.64 -2.00 -14.38
CA MET A 33 4.65 -0.55 -14.22
C MET A 33 3.22 0.01 -14.16
N GLU A 34 2.39 -0.31 -15.14
CA GLU A 34 1.04 0.27 -15.27
C GLU A 34 0.08 -0.27 -14.21
N ARG A 35 0.08 -1.59 -14.00
CA ARG A 35 -0.94 -2.27 -13.20
C ARG A 35 -0.59 -2.42 -11.73
N HIS A 36 0.69 -2.31 -11.39
CA HIS A 36 1.15 -2.45 -10.01
C HIS A 36 1.79 -1.18 -9.49
N VAL A 37 2.78 -0.60 -10.19
CA VAL A 37 3.46 0.63 -9.74
C VAL A 37 2.50 1.82 -9.79
N LEU A 38 1.96 2.17 -10.96
CA LEU A 38 1.06 3.33 -11.09
C LEU A 38 -0.20 3.18 -10.23
N HIS A 39 -0.76 1.97 -10.12
CA HIS A 39 -1.90 1.71 -9.22
C HIS A 39 -1.55 2.03 -7.78
N SER A 40 -0.37 1.63 -7.30
CA SER A 40 0.12 1.95 -5.95
C SER A 40 0.29 3.46 -5.74
N LEU A 41 0.85 4.15 -6.72
CA LEU A 41 1.02 5.60 -6.71
C LEU A 41 -0.32 6.37 -6.75
N GLY A 42 -1.43 5.70 -7.05
CA GLY A 42 -2.78 6.24 -6.89
C GLY A 42 -3.06 6.74 -5.47
N ILE A 43 -2.48 6.12 -4.44
CA ILE A 43 -2.59 6.60 -3.05
C ILE A 43 -1.98 8.00 -2.91
N ALA A 44 -0.86 8.29 -3.57
CA ALA A 44 -0.20 9.59 -3.52
C ALA A 44 -0.99 10.71 -4.24
N LYS A 45 -2.00 10.37 -5.06
CA LYS A 45 -2.96 11.34 -5.61
C LYS A 45 -3.98 11.80 -4.56
N VAL A 46 -4.23 10.95 -3.57
CA VAL A 46 -5.19 11.22 -2.49
C VAL A 46 -4.50 11.88 -1.30
N LEU A 47 -3.30 11.42 -0.95
CA LEU A 47 -2.54 11.93 0.19
C LEU A 47 -1.04 11.94 -0.09
N ARG A 48 -0.40 13.07 0.19
CA ARG A 48 1.05 13.15 0.31
C ARG A 48 1.44 12.95 1.77
N PHE A 49 2.21 11.91 2.05
CA PHE A 49 2.74 11.67 3.40
C PHE A 49 3.73 12.77 3.81
N GLN A 50 3.61 13.23 5.04
CA GLN A 50 4.54 14.21 5.62
C GLN A 50 5.87 13.53 6.00
N PRO A 51 7.00 14.23 5.91
CA PRO A 51 8.32 13.71 6.33
C PRO A 51 8.26 13.12 7.75
N GLY A 52 8.91 11.97 7.96
CA GLY A 52 8.92 11.25 9.22
C GLY A 52 7.63 10.49 9.55
N SER A 53 6.71 10.34 8.60
CA SER A 53 5.54 9.46 8.78
C SER A 53 5.96 8.00 8.77
N ARG A 54 5.25 7.18 9.57
CA ARG A 54 5.37 5.71 9.56
C ARG A 54 4.15 5.09 8.88
N ILE A 55 4.39 4.27 7.89
CA ILE A 55 3.36 3.61 7.10
C ILE A 55 3.52 2.09 7.21
N LEU A 56 2.43 1.38 7.50
CA LEU A 56 2.38 -0.09 7.48
C LEU A 56 1.69 -0.56 6.20
N ASP A 57 2.36 -1.39 5.40
CA ASP A 57 1.74 -2.09 4.28
C ASP A 57 1.38 -3.52 4.69
N VAL A 58 0.10 -3.81 4.75
CA VAL A 58 -0.43 -5.10 5.21
C VAL A 58 -0.76 -6.00 4.03
N GLY A 59 -0.16 -7.20 4.03
CA GLY A 59 -0.32 -8.15 2.94
C GLY A 59 0.36 -7.65 1.67
N THR A 60 1.56 -7.14 1.81
CA THR A 60 2.32 -6.42 0.77
C THR A 60 2.56 -7.22 -0.50
N GLY A 61 2.53 -8.56 -0.44
CA GLY A 61 2.76 -9.44 -1.60
C GLY A 61 4.12 -9.23 -2.23
N GLY A 62 4.15 -8.73 -3.45
CA GLY A 62 5.38 -8.35 -4.17
C GLY A 62 5.91 -6.96 -3.83
N GLY A 63 5.47 -6.36 -2.71
CA GLY A 63 5.87 -5.02 -2.30
C GLY A 63 4.88 -3.92 -2.69
N PHE A 64 3.62 -4.27 -2.95
CA PHE A 64 2.61 -3.33 -3.42
C PHE A 64 1.45 -3.15 -2.42
N PRO A 65 1.14 -1.89 -2.04
CA PRO A 65 1.60 -0.62 -2.62
C PRO A 65 2.88 -0.04 -1.99
N GLY A 66 3.48 -0.67 -0.98
CA GLY A 66 4.50 -0.08 -0.12
C GLY A 66 5.78 0.36 -0.85
N LEU A 67 6.38 -0.47 -1.71
CA LEU A 67 7.64 -0.13 -2.39
C LEU A 67 7.53 1.11 -3.31
N PRO A 68 6.52 1.22 -4.21
CA PRO A 68 6.36 2.43 -5.01
C PRO A 68 6.13 3.69 -4.17
N LEU A 69 5.38 3.57 -3.06
CA LEU A 69 5.14 4.69 -2.15
C LEU A 69 6.42 5.08 -1.41
N ALA A 70 7.26 4.12 -1.02
CA ALA A 70 8.54 4.38 -0.37
C ALA A 70 9.51 5.13 -1.30
N VAL A 71 9.55 4.79 -2.60
CA VAL A 71 10.33 5.54 -3.60
C VAL A 71 9.85 7.00 -3.67
N LEU A 72 8.54 7.22 -3.65
CA LEU A 72 7.98 8.57 -3.76
C LEU A 72 8.16 9.40 -2.49
N HIS A 73 8.23 8.75 -1.31
CA HIS A 73 8.34 9.38 0.01
C HIS A 73 9.60 8.91 0.76
N PRO A 74 10.81 9.30 0.30
CA PRO A 74 12.06 8.81 0.88
C PRO A 74 12.30 9.26 2.33
N GLU A 75 11.58 10.28 2.80
CA GLU A 75 11.66 10.82 4.17
C GLU A 75 10.67 10.14 5.14
N CYS A 76 9.91 9.12 4.66
CA CYS A 76 8.97 8.34 5.47
C CYS A 76 9.54 6.94 5.73
N GLU A 77 9.08 6.29 6.80
CA GLU A 77 9.40 4.91 7.14
C GLU A 77 8.27 3.99 6.67
N PHE A 78 8.60 2.95 5.92
CA PHE A 78 7.65 1.94 5.48
C PHE A 78 7.97 0.58 6.09
N VAL A 79 6.98 -0.02 6.75
CA VAL A 79 7.03 -1.39 7.25
C VAL A 79 6.11 -2.23 6.38
N LEU A 80 6.65 -3.23 5.68
CA LEU A 80 5.91 -4.09 4.76
C LEU A 80 5.79 -5.48 5.36
N CYS A 81 4.58 -5.95 5.65
CA CYS A 81 4.37 -7.27 6.21
C CYS A 81 3.56 -8.19 5.29
N ASP A 82 3.92 -9.46 5.32
CA ASP A 82 3.16 -10.55 4.68
C ASP A 82 3.35 -11.83 5.50
N SER A 83 2.29 -12.63 5.62
CA SER A 83 2.33 -13.93 6.30
C SER A 83 3.11 -15.01 5.54
N ILE A 84 3.50 -14.73 4.30
CA ILE A 84 4.26 -15.65 3.44
C ILE A 84 5.72 -15.18 3.35
N GLY A 85 6.61 -15.81 4.11
CA GLY A 85 8.02 -15.41 4.21
C GLY A 85 8.78 -15.37 2.86
N LYS A 86 8.39 -16.19 1.88
CA LYS A 86 8.96 -16.13 0.53
C LYS A 86 8.68 -14.80 -0.16
N LYS A 87 7.52 -14.18 0.06
CA LYS A 87 7.18 -12.87 -0.49
C LYS A 87 8.03 -11.77 0.14
N ILE A 88 8.24 -11.82 1.46
CA ILE A 88 9.11 -10.86 2.15
C ILE A 88 10.56 -10.95 1.65
N LYS A 89 11.08 -12.15 1.35
CA LYS A 89 12.39 -12.28 0.71
C LYS A 89 12.45 -11.54 -0.63
N VAL A 90 11.38 -11.63 -1.44
CA VAL A 90 11.29 -10.88 -2.70
C VAL A 90 11.25 -9.38 -2.45
N VAL A 91 10.41 -8.92 -1.50
CA VAL A 91 10.31 -7.49 -1.11
C VAL A 91 11.68 -6.92 -0.76
N CYS A 92 12.44 -7.61 0.11
CA CYS A 92 13.78 -7.16 0.51
C CYS A 92 14.76 -7.12 -0.68
N ALA A 93 14.75 -8.15 -1.53
CA ALA A 93 15.63 -8.23 -2.71
C ALA A 93 15.27 -7.15 -3.76
N VAL A 94 13.99 -6.86 -3.96
CA VAL A 94 13.53 -5.80 -4.86
C VAL A 94 13.90 -4.43 -4.30
N ALA A 95 13.71 -4.20 -2.99
CA ALA A 95 14.10 -2.94 -2.34
C ALA A 95 15.61 -2.68 -2.49
N GLU A 96 16.44 -3.70 -2.28
CA GLU A 96 17.90 -3.63 -2.46
C GLU A 96 18.26 -3.31 -3.91
N ALA A 97 17.71 -4.05 -4.87
CA ALA A 97 17.98 -3.85 -6.29
C ALA A 97 17.60 -2.45 -6.80
N ALA A 98 16.50 -1.87 -6.30
CA ALA A 98 16.05 -0.53 -6.66
C ALA A 98 16.63 0.58 -5.76
N GLY A 99 17.55 0.25 -4.83
CA GLY A 99 18.16 1.23 -3.92
C GLY A 99 17.16 1.93 -3.00
N ILE A 100 16.10 1.23 -2.57
CA ILE A 100 15.07 1.74 -1.65
C ILE A 100 15.52 1.44 -0.22
N THR A 101 15.86 2.48 0.55
CA THR A 101 16.50 2.33 1.87
C THR A 101 15.58 2.58 3.06
N ASN A 102 14.38 3.09 2.84
CA ASN A 102 13.41 3.47 3.87
C ASN A 102 12.30 2.42 4.07
N VAL A 103 12.60 1.14 3.77
CA VAL A 103 11.69 0.01 3.87
C VAL A 103 12.24 -1.05 4.80
N THR A 104 11.35 -1.61 5.64
CA THR A 104 11.62 -2.81 6.45
C THR A 104 10.60 -3.88 6.09
N GLY A 105 11.05 -5.01 5.55
CA GLY A 105 10.20 -6.18 5.27
C GLY A 105 10.09 -7.10 6.48
N ILE A 106 8.87 -7.43 6.91
CA ILE A 106 8.64 -8.30 8.08
C ILE A 106 7.76 -9.49 7.69
N HIS A 107 8.27 -10.71 7.91
CA HIS A 107 7.49 -11.93 7.83
C HIS A 107 6.63 -12.07 9.09
N GLY A 108 5.34 -11.87 8.96
CA GLY A 108 4.39 -11.96 10.07
C GLY A 108 2.99 -11.50 9.65
N ARG A 109 2.05 -11.66 10.56
CA ARG A 109 0.69 -11.17 10.40
C ARG A 109 0.60 -9.71 10.86
N ALA A 110 -0.39 -8.98 10.37
CA ALA A 110 -0.57 -7.56 10.74
C ALA A 110 -0.87 -7.38 12.24
N ASP A 111 -1.65 -8.29 12.82
CA ASP A 111 -1.98 -8.31 14.25
C ASP A 111 -0.74 -8.49 15.15
N ASP A 112 0.31 -9.17 14.67
CA ASP A 112 1.57 -9.38 15.39
C ASP A 112 2.53 -8.18 15.30
N MET A 113 2.26 -7.21 14.42
CA MET A 113 3.14 -6.04 14.26
C MET A 113 3.09 -5.13 15.47
N SER A 114 4.25 -4.73 15.97
CA SER A 114 4.39 -3.81 17.09
C SER A 114 4.39 -2.35 16.65
N GLY A 115 4.02 -1.46 17.58
CA GLY A 115 4.06 -0.01 17.39
C GLY A 115 2.83 0.54 16.67
N THR A 116 2.86 1.87 16.46
CA THR A 116 1.77 2.62 15.83
C THR A 116 2.25 3.31 14.55
N TYR A 117 1.31 3.55 13.66
CA TYR A 117 1.54 4.08 12.32
C TYR A 117 0.62 5.27 12.05
N ASP A 118 1.07 6.19 11.20
CA ASP A 118 0.21 7.28 10.74
C ASP A 118 -0.84 6.75 9.75
N PHE A 119 -0.43 5.84 8.86
CA PHE A 119 -1.34 5.18 7.93
C PHE A 119 -1.04 3.69 7.79
N VAL A 120 -2.09 2.93 7.54
CA VAL A 120 -2.00 1.58 7.00
C VAL A 120 -2.41 1.62 5.54
N VAL A 121 -1.59 1.05 4.67
CA VAL A 121 -1.89 0.88 3.25
C VAL A 121 -2.09 -0.60 2.95
N SER A 122 -2.91 -0.92 1.97
CA SER A 122 -3.10 -2.31 1.53
C SER A 122 -3.70 -2.40 0.14
N ARG A 123 -3.59 -3.57 -0.48
CA ARG A 123 -4.20 -3.89 -1.77
C ARG A 123 -4.58 -5.37 -1.85
N ALA A 124 -5.83 -5.65 -2.29
CA ALA A 124 -6.29 -6.97 -2.68
C ALA A 124 -6.12 -8.09 -1.62
N VAL A 125 -6.22 -7.78 -0.33
CA VAL A 125 -6.06 -8.76 0.75
C VAL A 125 -7.41 -9.39 1.12
N THR A 126 -8.37 -8.57 1.61
CA THR A 126 -9.70 -9.05 2.04
C THR A 126 -10.72 -7.90 1.99
N ARG A 127 -11.97 -8.19 2.40
CA ARG A 127 -13.00 -7.17 2.61
C ARG A 127 -12.63 -6.26 3.78
N MET A 128 -13.11 -5.00 3.75
CA MET A 128 -12.74 -3.98 4.75
C MET A 128 -13.11 -4.40 6.18
N ALA A 129 -14.32 -4.92 6.40
CA ALA A 129 -14.74 -5.37 7.72
C ALA A 129 -13.87 -6.50 8.30
N GLY A 130 -13.33 -7.38 7.45
CA GLY A 130 -12.38 -8.43 7.86
C GLY A 130 -10.94 -7.92 8.02
N PHE A 131 -10.62 -6.77 7.43
CA PHE A 131 -9.29 -6.17 7.48
C PHE A 131 -9.05 -5.33 8.75
N LEU A 132 -10.05 -4.53 9.13
CA LEU A 132 -9.92 -3.56 10.23
C LEU A 132 -9.51 -4.20 11.57
N PRO A 133 -10.03 -5.38 11.97
CA PRO A 133 -9.58 -6.05 13.20
C PRO A 133 -8.09 -6.36 13.25
N TRP A 134 -7.44 -6.59 12.10
CA TRP A 134 -6.00 -6.91 12.06
C TRP A 134 -5.10 -5.72 12.40
N ILE A 135 -5.64 -4.51 12.30
CA ILE A 135 -4.91 -3.26 12.52
C ILE A 135 -5.43 -2.46 13.71
N GLU A 136 -6.30 -3.07 14.51
CA GLU A 136 -6.83 -2.44 15.73
C GLU A 136 -5.68 -1.98 16.65
N GLY A 137 -5.78 -0.76 17.18
CA GLY A 137 -4.76 -0.16 18.05
C GLY A 137 -3.45 0.26 17.33
N LYS A 138 -3.34 0.10 16.00
CA LYS A 138 -2.11 0.41 15.26
C LYS A 138 -2.09 1.81 14.62
N ILE A 139 -3.19 2.53 14.64
CA ILE A 139 -3.25 3.90 14.10
C ILE A 139 -3.00 4.91 15.22
N ARG A 140 -2.12 5.88 14.98
CA ARG A 140 -1.89 7.02 15.88
C ARG A 140 -3.11 7.92 15.92
N PRO A 141 -3.62 8.32 17.09
CA PRO A 141 -4.80 9.17 17.18
C PRO A 141 -4.54 10.59 16.68
N ALA A 142 -3.41 11.19 17.02
CA ALA A 142 -3.05 12.52 16.54
C ALA A 142 -2.50 12.48 15.13
N HIS A 143 -2.97 13.38 14.25
CA HIS A 143 -2.54 13.46 12.86
C HIS A 143 -2.06 14.86 12.48
N ARG A 144 -1.22 14.94 11.45
CA ARG A 144 -0.62 16.16 10.89
C ARG A 144 -0.80 16.28 9.36
N HIS A 145 -1.56 15.34 8.80
CA HIS A 145 -1.84 15.27 7.36
C HIS A 145 -3.14 15.99 7.03
N THR A 146 -3.42 16.19 5.76
CA THR A 146 -4.69 16.74 5.26
C THR A 146 -5.86 15.79 5.44
N LEU A 147 -5.59 14.49 5.59
CA LEU A 147 -6.55 13.47 5.98
C LEU A 147 -6.25 13.00 7.40
N ALA A 148 -7.29 12.58 8.10
CA ALA A 148 -7.15 11.90 9.38
C ALA A 148 -6.35 10.59 9.22
N ASN A 149 -5.58 10.22 10.25
CA ASN A 149 -4.85 8.96 10.25
C ASN A 149 -5.81 7.77 10.11
N GLY A 150 -5.41 6.74 9.40
CA GLY A 150 -6.27 5.60 9.13
C GLY A 150 -5.75 4.70 8.03
N VAL A 151 -6.68 4.12 7.27
CA VAL A 151 -6.37 3.20 6.17
C VAL A 151 -6.49 3.88 4.82
N LEU A 152 -5.57 3.60 3.92
CA LEU A 152 -5.65 3.92 2.50
C LEU A 152 -5.59 2.60 1.71
N TYR A 153 -6.74 2.10 1.30
CA TYR A 153 -6.88 0.78 0.67
C TYR A 153 -7.18 0.89 -0.82
N LEU A 154 -6.36 0.27 -1.64
CA LEU A 154 -6.61 0.16 -3.08
C LEU A 154 -7.63 -0.93 -3.37
N LYS A 155 -8.77 -0.53 -3.88
CA LYS A 155 -9.92 -1.39 -4.18
C LYS A 155 -10.37 -1.23 -5.63
N GLY A 156 -11.30 -2.06 -6.06
CA GLY A 156 -11.95 -1.95 -7.37
C GLY A 156 -13.39 -2.46 -7.34
N GLY A 157 -14.19 -2.01 -8.30
CA GLY A 157 -15.59 -2.40 -8.44
C GLY A 157 -16.55 -1.63 -7.54
N ASP A 158 -17.76 -2.18 -7.36
CA ASP A 158 -18.77 -1.62 -6.47
C ASP A 158 -18.47 -1.97 -5.01
N LEU A 159 -18.27 -0.95 -4.19
CA LEU A 159 -17.93 -1.09 -2.77
C LEU A 159 -19.08 -0.75 -1.82
N GLN A 160 -20.26 -0.39 -2.31
CA GLN A 160 -21.37 0.07 -1.46
C GLN A 160 -21.71 -0.94 -0.36
N LYS A 161 -21.89 -2.21 -0.76
CA LYS A 161 -22.22 -3.28 0.20
C LYS A 161 -21.07 -3.59 1.17
N GLU A 162 -19.84 -3.50 0.69
CA GLU A 162 -18.66 -3.76 1.53
C GLU A 162 -18.48 -2.68 2.59
N LEU A 163 -18.60 -1.42 2.20
CA LEU A 163 -18.38 -0.29 3.11
C LEU A 163 -19.57 -0.03 4.05
N ALA A 164 -20.76 -0.48 3.72
CA ALA A 164 -21.91 -0.44 4.63
C ALA A 164 -21.71 -1.31 5.90
N GLU A 165 -20.76 -2.25 5.88
CA GLU A 165 -20.39 -3.07 7.04
C GLU A 165 -19.36 -2.37 7.96
N VAL A 166 -18.87 -1.20 7.57
CA VAL A 166 -17.82 -0.45 8.30
C VAL A 166 -18.42 0.71 9.05
N SER A 167 -18.24 0.75 10.37
CA SER A 167 -18.77 1.82 11.23
C SER A 167 -17.98 3.12 11.14
N ALA A 168 -16.68 3.04 10.81
CA ALA A 168 -15.82 4.21 10.67
C ALA A 168 -16.13 5.00 9.39
N PRO A 169 -15.92 6.33 9.37
CA PRO A 169 -16.11 7.14 8.18
C PRO A 169 -15.24 6.65 7.01
N CYS A 170 -15.87 6.42 5.85
CA CYS A 170 -15.19 5.95 4.64
C CYS A 170 -15.36 6.97 3.51
N HIS A 171 -14.26 7.30 2.84
CA HIS A 171 -14.22 8.19 1.67
C HIS A 171 -13.65 7.43 0.47
N ILE A 172 -14.37 7.46 -0.64
CA ILE A 172 -13.96 6.79 -1.89
C ILE A 172 -13.45 7.84 -2.87
N THR A 173 -12.27 7.60 -3.42
CA THR A 173 -11.68 8.46 -4.45
C THR A 173 -11.37 7.64 -5.71
N PRO A 174 -12.12 7.84 -6.83
CA PRO A 174 -11.90 7.13 -8.07
C PRO A 174 -10.58 7.53 -8.73
N LEU A 175 -9.76 6.55 -9.15
CA LEU A 175 -8.46 6.79 -9.78
C LEU A 175 -8.57 7.20 -11.25
N LYS A 176 -9.67 6.92 -11.94
CA LYS A 176 -9.94 7.37 -13.32
C LYS A 176 -9.85 8.89 -13.51
N THR A 177 -9.95 9.66 -12.41
CA THR A 177 -9.77 11.11 -12.41
C THR A 177 -8.37 11.51 -12.90
N TRP A 178 -7.36 10.71 -12.59
CA TRP A 178 -5.96 11.00 -12.91
C TRP A 178 -5.35 10.09 -13.96
N PHE A 179 -5.84 8.85 -14.06
CA PHE A 179 -5.31 7.84 -14.96
C PHE A 179 -6.32 7.54 -16.08
N LYS A 180 -5.89 7.66 -17.35
CA LYS A 180 -6.77 7.52 -18.53
C LYS A 180 -6.88 6.08 -19.04
N ASP A 181 -5.99 5.18 -18.61
CA ASP A 181 -6.05 3.77 -19.01
C ASP A 181 -7.34 3.12 -18.47
N PRO A 182 -8.09 2.35 -19.29
CA PRO A 182 -9.33 1.67 -18.89
C PRO A 182 -9.20 0.76 -17.65
N PHE A 183 -7.99 0.30 -17.34
CA PHE A 183 -7.72 -0.43 -16.10
C PHE A 183 -8.17 0.34 -14.87
N PHE A 184 -8.07 1.68 -14.88
CA PHE A 184 -8.40 2.54 -13.74
C PHE A 184 -9.87 2.92 -13.65
N ASP A 185 -10.73 2.55 -14.62
CA ASP A 185 -12.15 2.90 -14.62
C ASP A 185 -12.88 2.44 -13.36
N THR A 186 -12.48 1.29 -12.85
CA THR A 186 -13.06 0.69 -11.64
C THR A 186 -12.15 0.80 -10.41
N LYS A 187 -10.94 1.39 -10.55
CA LYS A 187 -9.98 1.46 -9.43
C LYS A 187 -10.20 2.70 -8.60
N GLN A 188 -10.03 2.54 -7.29
CA GLN A 188 -10.29 3.60 -6.33
C GLN A 188 -9.45 3.41 -5.07
N VAL A 189 -9.20 4.51 -4.37
CA VAL A 189 -8.64 4.51 -3.02
C VAL A 189 -9.79 4.69 -2.05
N VAL A 190 -9.88 3.81 -1.06
CA VAL A 190 -10.78 3.96 0.08
C VAL A 190 -9.95 4.47 1.26
N HIS A 191 -10.27 5.65 1.75
CA HIS A 191 -9.78 6.16 3.02
C HIS A 191 -10.78 5.81 4.12
N VAL A 192 -10.32 5.13 5.17
CA VAL A 192 -11.09 4.88 6.40
C VAL A 192 -10.46 5.70 7.52
N ASP A 193 -11.22 6.63 8.08
CA ASP A 193 -10.80 7.46 9.20
C ASP A 193 -10.87 6.66 10.51
N LEU A 194 -9.72 6.43 11.13
CA LEU A 194 -9.59 5.71 12.41
C LEU A 194 -9.03 6.61 13.52
N SER A 195 -8.96 7.92 13.32
CA SER A 195 -8.43 8.86 14.31
C SER A 195 -9.26 8.90 15.60
N ALA A 196 -10.57 8.71 15.49
CA ALA A 196 -11.49 8.70 16.63
C ALA A 196 -11.60 7.34 17.35
N ALA A 197 -11.13 6.25 16.73
CA ALA A 197 -11.28 4.90 17.30
C ALA A 197 -10.34 4.60 18.49
N ASN A 198 -9.38 5.51 18.75
CA ASN A 198 -8.37 5.39 19.82
C ASN A 198 -8.51 6.48 20.90
N SER A 199 -9.69 7.13 21.01
CA SER A 199 -9.99 8.17 22.01
C SER A 199 -10.68 7.58 23.22
#